data_0abd50d14444fa5b96b032085d91f0d7
#
_entry.id   0abd50d14444fa5b96b032085d91f0d7
#
_cell.length_a   1.000
_cell.length_b   1.000
_cell.length_c   1.000
_cell.angle_alpha   90.00
_cell.angle_beta   90.00
_cell.angle_gamma   90.00
#
_symmetry.space_group_name_H-M   'P 1'
#
loop_
_entity.id
_entity.type
_entity.pdbx_description
1 polymer ?
#
loop_
_entity_poly.entity_id
_entity_poly.type
_entity_poly.pdbx_seq_one_letter_code
_entity_poly.pdbx_strand_id
1 'polypeptide(L)'
;MKIKTKSIIILCLTALASMPLSAQSYLGSVVGIDGTWTTAKNIKVEENQVVFTDHKDGGHTIANSHGNSTPVKVIHDVLYCDNDESLTSDQVGKAVKTGQLTLTGTLNNHNWALLNDGKLDGITSARFYKVTGDDTFTALNNLKCSTLSSVTFEDCSFPNVTSLEGLLRESAITSFTWGGMDVSNNLSTLQSMFYSCKSLQSVSLKGLNTSNVTDISALFSGCSALSSIDLSGCDFSNVTDCSGMFKSCADLQSIDLSNLNLKNVTTSYNMFSICAKLTNINFTGCDFSKVTDSRYMFQQCNVLKTVNLSGVKLSSKNCYKMFQYCYDLNSVNLSGCNFKEVTSCEEMFGYCKALKEIVLSGCSLECAENASLKYMFRDCSALETVNFSGCDLSIATNHKSMFNNCKALKTIKAIGCNEATITKLQEAKNIYEYLSGVTIVTSESSSTTTE
;
A
#
# COMPACT_ATOMS: atom_id res chain seq x y z
N MET A 1 55.06 30.12 -5.58
CA MET A 1 53.94 29.49 -6.29
C MET A 1 52.81 29.00 -5.36
N LYS A 2 52.88 29.24 -4.04
CA LYS A 2 51.86 28.87 -3.07
C LYS A 2 50.65 29.83 -2.95
N ILE A 3 50.76 31.04 -3.46
CA ILE A 3 49.73 32.11 -3.29
C ILE A 3 48.57 31.98 -4.30
N LYS A 4 48.81 31.40 -5.47
CA LYS A 4 47.78 31.28 -6.52
C LYS A 4 46.70 30.22 -6.21
N THR A 5 47.03 29.21 -5.44
CA THR A 5 46.09 28.10 -5.15
C THR A 5 45.05 28.49 -4.10
N LYS A 6 45.45 29.28 -3.08
CA LYS A 6 44.51 29.80 -2.08
C LYS A 6 43.47 30.75 -2.66
N SER A 7 43.90 31.60 -3.59
CA SER A 7 43.02 32.56 -4.29
C SER A 7 42.00 31.86 -5.20
N ILE A 8 42.37 30.75 -5.83
CA ILE A 8 41.47 29.98 -6.70
C ILE A 8 40.38 29.28 -5.92
N ILE A 9 40.70 28.72 -4.74
CA ILE A 9 39.73 28.04 -3.90
C ILE A 9 38.72 29.01 -3.29
N ILE A 10 39.18 30.19 -2.84
CA ILE A 10 38.31 31.26 -2.33
C ILE A 10 37.40 31.80 -3.49
N LEU A 11 37.91 31.92 -4.72
CA LEU A 11 37.14 32.33 -5.89
C LEU A 11 36.06 31.27 -6.25
N CYS A 12 36.37 29.98 -6.15
CA CYS A 12 35.43 28.90 -6.39
C CYS A 12 34.32 28.86 -5.34
N LEU A 13 34.64 29.09 -4.06
CA LEU A 13 33.64 29.10 -2.97
C LEU A 13 32.70 30.31 -3.04
N THR A 14 33.21 31.49 -3.41
CA THR A 14 32.37 32.69 -3.62
C THR A 14 31.52 32.59 -4.88
N ALA A 15 32.02 31.96 -5.95
CA ALA A 15 31.23 31.66 -7.14
C ALA A 15 30.13 30.64 -6.90
N LEU A 16 30.39 29.61 -6.06
CA LEU A 16 29.39 28.63 -5.68
C LEU A 16 28.27 29.22 -4.82
N ALA A 17 28.60 30.14 -3.90
CA ALA A 17 27.57 30.79 -3.06
C ALA A 17 26.63 31.73 -3.85
N SER A 18 27.02 32.14 -5.04
CA SER A 18 26.20 32.97 -5.95
C SER A 18 25.42 32.18 -7.01
N MET A 19 25.62 30.88 -7.10
CA MET A 19 24.89 30.00 -8.04
C MET A 19 23.56 29.53 -7.46
N PRO A 20 22.52 29.39 -8.28
CA PRO A 20 21.28 28.78 -7.82
C PRO A 20 21.54 27.33 -7.34
N LEU A 21 20.84 26.91 -6.30
CA LEU A 21 21.00 25.60 -5.62
C LEU A 21 21.06 24.40 -6.59
N SER A 22 20.37 24.49 -7.74
CA SER A 22 20.34 23.45 -8.77
C SER A 22 21.63 23.28 -9.58
N ALA A 23 22.57 24.24 -9.47
CA ALA A 23 23.83 24.23 -10.21
C ALA A 23 25.06 23.99 -9.31
N GLN A 24 24.85 23.80 -8.01
CA GLN A 24 25.92 23.57 -7.04
C GLN A 24 26.30 22.08 -7.04
N SER A 25 27.21 21.71 -7.92
CA SER A 25 27.77 20.36 -7.97
C SER A 25 29.22 20.36 -7.47
N TYR A 26 29.59 19.26 -6.94
CA TYR A 26 30.79 18.78 -6.27
C TYR A 26 32.12 19.45 -6.60
N LEU A 27 32.88 19.86 -5.57
CA LEU A 27 34.31 20.13 -5.63
C LEU A 27 35.06 18.92 -5.04
N GLY A 28 35.95 18.31 -5.81
CA GLY A 28 36.64 17.09 -5.43
C GLY A 28 37.73 17.24 -4.37
N SER A 29 38.17 18.47 -4.03
CA SER A 29 39.25 18.70 -3.06
C SER A 29 39.16 20.08 -2.43
N VAL A 30 39.35 20.17 -1.12
CA VAL A 30 39.40 21.44 -0.38
C VAL A 30 40.66 21.49 0.50
N VAL A 31 41.29 22.65 0.59
CA VAL A 31 42.42 22.85 1.50
C VAL A 31 41.94 23.24 2.87
N GLY A 32 42.34 22.52 3.88
CA GLY A 32 42.12 22.88 5.28
C GLY A 32 42.82 24.20 5.66
N ILE A 33 42.35 24.87 6.70
CA ILE A 33 42.92 26.13 7.23
C ILE A 33 44.38 25.96 7.66
N ASP A 34 44.73 24.75 8.11
CA ASP A 34 46.11 24.35 8.48
C ASP A 34 47.01 24.09 7.26
N GLY A 35 46.48 24.19 6.04
CA GLY A 35 47.25 23.97 4.80
C GLY A 35 47.30 22.51 4.39
N THR A 36 46.62 21.58 5.08
CA THR A 36 46.47 20.19 4.66
C THR A 36 45.44 20.05 3.57
N TRP A 37 45.72 19.19 2.58
CA TRP A 37 44.74 18.85 1.55
C TRP A 37 43.87 17.70 2.04
N THR A 38 42.56 17.89 1.96
CA THR A 38 41.62 16.80 2.17
C THR A 38 40.83 16.58 0.89
N THR A 39 40.59 15.35 0.56
CA THR A 39 39.68 14.96 -0.52
C THR A 39 38.29 14.78 0.12
N ALA A 40 37.39 15.72 -0.13
CA ALA A 40 36.00 15.56 0.17
C ALA A 40 35.31 14.93 -1.04
N LYS A 41 34.62 13.82 -0.84
CA LYS A 41 33.83 13.21 -1.92
C LYS A 41 32.62 14.07 -2.28
N ASN A 42 32.11 14.86 -1.32
CA ASN A 42 30.96 15.73 -1.54
C ASN A 42 31.04 17.02 -0.72
N ILE A 43 30.80 18.13 -1.40
CA ILE A 43 30.71 19.45 -0.78
C ILE A 43 29.38 20.06 -1.24
N LYS A 44 28.58 20.53 -0.29
CA LYS A 44 27.33 21.26 -0.56
C LYS A 44 27.36 22.59 0.18
N VAL A 45 26.89 23.64 -0.46
CA VAL A 45 26.70 24.94 0.21
C VAL A 45 25.24 25.07 0.56
N GLU A 46 24.94 25.12 1.86
CA GLU A 46 23.58 25.31 2.38
C GLU A 46 23.54 26.63 3.15
N GLU A 47 22.65 27.53 2.75
CA GLU A 47 22.37 28.85 3.39
C GLU A 47 23.63 29.61 3.75
N ASN A 48 24.58 29.65 4.04
CA ASN A 48 25.85 30.28 4.42
C ASN A 48 26.84 29.30 5.06
N GLN A 49 26.61 27.99 4.90
CA GLN A 49 27.48 26.95 5.41
C GLN A 49 28.01 26.08 4.28
N VAL A 50 29.26 25.68 4.37
CA VAL A 50 29.85 24.65 3.51
C VAL A 50 29.76 23.33 4.24
N VAL A 51 29.07 22.35 3.65
CA VAL A 51 28.86 21.02 4.24
C VAL A 51 29.78 20.04 3.55
N PHE A 52 30.62 19.38 4.34
CA PHE A 52 31.45 18.25 3.89
C PHE A 52 30.82 16.94 4.39
N THR A 53 30.68 15.97 3.53
CA THR A 53 29.97 14.74 3.83
C THR A 53 30.86 13.51 3.92
N ASP A 54 32.18 13.67 4.13
CA ASP A 54 33.09 12.52 4.11
C ASP A 54 34.31 12.64 5.02
N HIS A 55 34.19 13.27 6.18
CA HIS A 55 35.39 13.62 6.91
C HIS A 55 35.69 12.80 8.15
N LYS A 56 36.94 12.30 8.26
CA LYS A 56 37.46 11.55 9.40
C LYS A 56 37.77 12.44 10.62
N ASP A 57 37.93 13.77 10.43
CA ASP A 57 38.44 14.65 11.50
C ASP A 57 37.54 15.87 11.76
N GLY A 58 37.30 16.16 13.03
CA GLY A 58 36.34 17.14 13.48
C GLY A 58 36.64 18.61 13.12
N GLY A 59 35.54 19.34 12.92
CA GLY A 59 35.43 20.78 13.06
C GLY A 59 36.37 21.66 12.23
N HIS A 60 36.13 21.76 10.90
CA HIS A 60 36.86 22.74 10.08
C HIS A 60 36.04 24.03 9.90
N THR A 61 36.69 25.17 9.93
CA THR A 61 36.14 26.46 9.53
C THR A 61 36.86 26.96 8.25
N ILE A 62 36.10 27.48 7.28
CA ILE A 62 36.66 28.10 6.11
C ILE A 62 36.53 29.61 6.29
N ALA A 63 37.65 30.33 6.30
CA ALA A 63 37.65 31.78 6.30
C ALA A 63 37.27 32.31 4.93
N ASN A 64 36.28 33.21 4.83
CA ASN A 64 35.99 33.94 3.60
C ASN A 64 37.07 35.00 3.35
N SER A 65 37.02 35.63 2.15
CA SER A 65 37.97 36.68 1.73
C SER A 65 38.02 37.93 2.65
N HIS A 66 37.12 38.04 3.63
CA HIS A 66 37.01 39.17 4.56
C HIS A 66 37.37 38.74 5.99
N GLY A 67 37.95 37.56 6.19
CA GLY A 67 38.42 37.11 7.52
C GLY A 67 37.32 36.60 8.43
N ASN A 68 36.06 36.56 8.03
CA ASN A 68 34.98 35.98 8.79
C ASN A 68 34.99 34.44 8.63
N SER A 69 35.01 33.74 9.75
CA SER A 69 34.94 32.29 9.77
C SER A 69 33.49 31.85 9.46
N THR A 70 33.33 31.13 8.36
CA THR A 70 32.04 30.43 8.10
C THR A 70 32.08 29.08 8.78
N PRO A 71 31.14 28.78 9.68
CA PRO A 71 31.13 27.46 10.32
C PRO A 71 30.92 26.38 9.24
N VAL A 72 31.82 25.40 9.25
CA VAL A 72 31.70 24.21 8.42
C VAL A 72 30.94 23.19 9.25
N LYS A 73 29.75 22.86 8.82
CA LYS A 73 29.04 21.71 9.39
C LYS A 73 29.62 20.44 8.79
N VAL A 74 30.55 19.83 9.50
CA VAL A 74 30.95 18.45 9.19
C VAL A 74 29.82 17.55 9.64
N ILE A 75 29.19 16.87 8.71
CA ILE A 75 28.29 15.77 9.06
C ILE A 75 29.20 14.62 9.43
N HIS A 76 29.49 14.53 10.72
CA HIS A 76 30.21 13.41 11.31
C HIS A 76 29.32 12.21 11.22
N ASP A 77 29.34 11.29 10.45
CA ASP A 77 28.58 10.03 10.45
C ASP A 77 28.19 9.58 9.04
N VAL A 78 29.01 9.90 8.02
CA VAL A 78 28.91 9.22 6.73
C VAL A 78 29.54 7.85 6.90
N LEU A 79 28.73 6.80 6.83
CA LEU A 79 29.22 5.43 6.87
C LEU A 79 29.53 4.97 5.43
N TYR A 80 30.73 4.45 5.26
CA TYR A 80 31.19 3.91 3.99
C TYR A 80 30.98 2.39 3.96
N CYS A 81 30.45 1.88 2.86
CA CYS A 81 30.22 0.44 2.65
C CYS A 81 31.18 -0.15 1.62
N ASP A 82 32.20 0.56 1.20
CA ASP A 82 33.14 0.07 0.18
C ASP A 82 33.96 -1.12 0.69
N ASN A 83 34.41 -1.99 -0.23
CA ASN A 83 35.11 -3.23 0.06
C ASN A 83 36.40 -3.06 0.90
N ASP A 84 37.01 -1.88 0.90
CA ASP A 84 38.22 -1.56 1.66
C ASP A 84 37.92 -1.02 3.09
N GLU A 85 36.69 -0.58 3.36
CA GLU A 85 36.23 -0.13 4.69
C GLU A 85 34.86 -0.78 4.99
N SER A 86 34.87 -1.99 5.49
CA SER A 86 33.63 -2.68 5.88
C SER A 86 32.89 -1.94 6.98
N LEU A 87 31.57 -1.73 6.81
CA LEU A 87 30.69 -1.21 7.82
C LEU A 87 30.81 -2.09 9.10
N THR A 88 30.90 -1.43 10.25
CA THR A 88 31.02 -2.13 11.54
C THR A 88 29.83 -1.85 12.44
N SER A 89 29.52 -2.77 13.34
CA SER A 89 28.49 -2.59 14.36
C SER A 89 28.72 -1.35 15.24
N ASP A 90 29.97 -0.98 15.51
CA ASP A 90 30.32 0.20 16.29
C ASP A 90 29.97 1.50 15.56
N GLN A 91 30.18 1.55 14.25
CA GLN A 91 29.80 2.69 13.40
C GLN A 91 28.29 2.86 13.36
N VAL A 92 27.54 1.76 13.15
CA VAL A 92 26.08 1.77 13.20
C VAL A 92 25.60 2.20 14.61
N GLY A 93 26.20 1.66 15.68
CA GLY A 93 25.88 2.04 17.05
C GLY A 93 26.12 3.53 17.38
N LYS A 94 27.11 4.17 16.74
CA LYS A 94 27.33 5.63 16.85
C LYS A 94 26.22 6.40 16.12
N ALA A 95 25.86 6.00 14.90
CA ALA A 95 24.75 6.61 14.15
C ALA A 95 23.43 6.49 14.93
N VAL A 96 23.13 5.33 15.52
CA VAL A 96 21.95 5.15 16.38
C VAL A 96 21.94 6.15 17.56
N LYS A 97 23.09 6.43 18.19
CA LYS A 97 23.17 7.42 19.29
C LYS A 97 22.90 8.85 18.83
N THR A 98 23.28 9.20 17.61
CA THR A 98 23.01 10.54 17.05
C THR A 98 21.60 10.68 16.47
N GLY A 99 20.93 9.58 16.21
CA GLY A 99 19.62 9.53 15.57
C GLY A 99 19.68 9.78 14.05
N GLN A 100 20.87 9.89 13.48
CA GLN A 100 21.05 10.18 12.05
C GLN A 100 22.01 9.19 11.40
N LEU A 101 21.62 8.70 10.22
CA LEU A 101 22.43 7.83 9.38
C LEU A 101 22.62 8.47 8.01
N THR A 102 23.87 8.60 7.58
CA THR A 102 24.19 8.85 6.16
C THR A 102 25.07 7.73 5.66
N LEU A 103 24.65 7.07 4.60
CA LEU A 103 25.34 5.94 3.99
C LEU A 103 25.77 6.29 2.56
N THR A 104 26.96 5.87 2.17
CA THR A 104 27.48 5.95 0.81
C THR A 104 28.34 4.73 0.48
N GLY A 105 28.62 4.47 -0.80
CA GLY A 105 29.46 3.37 -1.25
C GLY A 105 28.68 2.14 -1.69
N THR A 106 29.31 0.97 -1.68
CA THR A 106 28.75 -0.25 -2.24
C THR A 106 28.22 -1.18 -1.16
N LEU A 107 26.92 -1.39 -1.14
CA LEU A 107 26.25 -2.35 -0.26
C LEU A 107 26.42 -3.77 -0.76
N ASN A 108 26.71 -4.66 0.17
CA ASN A 108 26.62 -6.11 0.01
C ASN A 108 25.71 -6.70 1.09
N ASN A 109 25.43 -7.98 1.00
CA ASN A 109 24.57 -8.67 1.95
C ASN A 109 25.08 -8.60 3.40
N HIS A 110 26.40 -8.57 3.62
CA HIS A 110 26.98 -8.45 4.96
C HIS A 110 26.71 -7.05 5.56
N ASN A 111 26.98 -6.00 4.80
CA ASN A 111 26.74 -4.61 5.24
C ASN A 111 25.26 -4.35 5.48
N TRP A 112 24.39 -4.86 4.61
CA TRP A 112 22.94 -4.74 4.78
C TRP A 112 22.47 -5.46 6.06
N ALA A 113 23.04 -6.61 6.37
CA ALA A 113 22.73 -7.33 7.61
C ALA A 113 23.04 -6.55 8.91
N LEU A 114 23.87 -5.52 8.84
CA LEU A 114 24.14 -4.61 9.97
C LEU A 114 23.15 -3.46 10.07
N LEU A 115 22.32 -3.24 9.06
CA LEU A 115 21.38 -2.11 8.98
C LEU A 115 19.92 -2.55 9.09
N ASN A 116 19.62 -3.81 8.80
CA ASN A 116 18.25 -4.30 8.73
C ASN A 116 17.74 -4.87 10.06
N ASP A 117 16.46 -5.26 10.06
CA ASP A 117 15.79 -6.02 11.14
C ASP A 117 15.82 -5.33 12.52
N GLY A 118 15.57 -4.03 12.52
CA GLY A 118 15.49 -3.23 13.76
C GLY A 118 16.82 -2.77 14.33
N LYS A 119 17.94 -3.06 13.68
CA LYS A 119 19.28 -2.63 14.15
C LYS A 119 19.48 -1.12 14.10
N LEU A 120 18.63 -0.41 13.36
CA LEU A 120 18.60 1.04 13.28
C LEU A 120 17.60 1.70 14.24
N ASP A 121 17.00 0.97 15.18
CA ASP A 121 16.13 1.59 16.18
C ASP A 121 16.88 2.65 16.97
N GLY A 122 16.32 3.87 16.99
CA GLY A 122 16.97 5.09 17.47
C GLY A 122 17.35 6.06 16.34
N ILE A 123 17.49 5.61 15.09
CA ILE A 123 17.64 6.48 13.92
C ILE A 123 16.30 7.17 13.63
N THR A 124 16.31 8.49 13.52
CA THR A 124 15.15 9.29 13.13
C THR A 124 15.21 9.75 11.68
N SER A 125 16.42 9.86 11.12
CA SER A 125 16.65 10.25 9.71
C SER A 125 17.73 9.38 9.09
N ALA A 126 17.43 8.80 7.92
CA ALA A 126 18.38 8.02 7.14
C ALA A 126 18.51 8.61 5.72
N ARG A 127 19.75 8.80 5.27
CA ARG A 127 20.08 9.26 3.93
C ARG A 127 21.00 8.25 3.27
N PHE A 128 20.55 7.71 2.16
CA PHE A 128 21.35 6.88 1.26
C PHE A 128 21.78 7.77 0.09
N TYR A 129 23.10 8.03 -0.02
CA TYR A 129 23.65 8.96 -1.00
C TYR A 129 24.68 8.26 -1.86
N LYS A 130 24.38 8.15 -3.16
CA LYS A 130 25.23 7.43 -4.13
C LYS A 130 25.59 6.01 -3.68
N VAL A 131 24.61 5.34 -3.06
CA VAL A 131 24.76 3.96 -2.64
C VAL A 131 24.49 3.05 -3.84
N THR A 132 25.35 2.07 -4.03
CA THR A 132 25.16 1.02 -5.05
C THR A 132 25.07 -0.34 -4.38
N GLY A 133 24.42 -1.31 -5.02
CA GLY A 133 24.51 -2.72 -4.64
C GLY A 133 25.63 -3.42 -5.42
N ASP A 134 26.37 -4.32 -4.78
CA ASP A 134 27.27 -5.22 -5.50
C ASP A 134 26.49 -6.33 -6.22
N ASP A 135 27.21 -7.18 -6.98
CA ASP A 135 26.59 -8.25 -7.79
C ASP A 135 25.86 -9.30 -6.94
N THR A 136 26.14 -9.37 -5.64
CA THR A 136 25.51 -10.31 -4.71
C THR A 136 24.29 -9.72 -4.00
N PHE A 137 24.11 -8.39 -4.06
CA PHE A 137 23.05 -7.68 -3.35
C PHE A 137 21.75 -7.71 -4.15
N THR A 138 20.84 -8.61 -3.78
CA THR A 138 19.60 -8.88 -4.52
C THR A 138 18.34 -8.43 -3.80
N ALA A 139 18.43 -7.98 -2.55
CA ALA A 139 17.28 -7.57 -1.76
C ALA A 139 17.57 -6.34 -0.92
N LEU A 140 16.79 -5.28 -1.16
CA LEU A 140 16.73 -4.10 -0.31
C LEU A 140 15.47 -4.21 0.54
N ASN A 141 15.57 -4.92 1.68
CA ASN A 141 14.41 -5.33 2.47
C ASN A 141 14.62 -5.15 3.96
N ASN A 142 13.51 -5.17 4.73
CA ASN A 142 13.49 -5.22 6.20
C ASN A 142 14.33 -4.15 6.91
N LEU A 143 14.40 -2.93 6.36
CA LEU A 143 15.04 -1.77 7.04
C LEU A 143 14.29 -1.37 8.33
N LYS A 144 13.38 -2.17 8.79
CA LYS A 144 12.53 -1.98 9.96
C LYS A 144 13.21 -1.09 11.02
N CYS A 145 12.64 0.09 11.23
CA CYS A 145 13.13 1.06 12.21
C CYS A 145 11.96 1.89 12.74
N SER A 146 11.53 1.60 13.96
CA SER A 146 10.32 2.19 14.57
C SER A 146 10.43 3.69 14.84
N THR A 147 11.64 4.23 14.85
CA THR A 147 11.94 5.65 15.09
C THR A 147 12.20 6.44 13.80
N LEU A 148 12.37 5.77 12.65
CA LEU A 148 12.69 6.40 11.38
C LEU A 148 11.51 7.22 10.87
N SER A 149 11.63 8.54 10.91
CA SER A 149 10.61 9.49 10.46
C SER A 149 10.91 10.07 9.07
N SER A 150 12.15 10.00 8.62
CA SER A 150 12.58 10.48 7.31
C SER A 150 13.60 9.51 6.68
N VAL A 151 13.41 9.22 5.40
CA VAL A 151 14.36 8.45 4.59
C VAL A 151 14.47 9.08 3.22
N THR A 152 15.70 9.22 2.72
CA THR A 152 15.99 9.68 1.36
C THR A 152 16.97 8.75 0.66
N PHE A 153 16.72 8.53 -0.63
CA PHE A 153 17.65 7.85 -1.54
C PHE A 153 18.04 8.86 -2.62
N GLU A 154 19.32 9.15 -2.76
CA GLU A 154 19.83 10.15 -3.69
C GLU A 154 20.90 9.52 -4.58
N ASP A 155 20.67 9.51 -5.90
CA ASP A 155 21.60 8.93 -6.90
C ASP A 155 22.00 7.47 -6.59
N CYS A 156 21.12 6.70 -6.02
CA CYS A 156 21.37 5.30 -5.64
C CYS A 156 21.10 4.35 -6.82
N SER A 157 21.83 3.24 -6.91
CA SER A 157 21.64 2.22 -7.94
C SER A 157 21.77 0.81 -7.37
N PHE A 158 20.74 -0.01 -7.58
CA PHE A 158 20.65 -1.37 -7.09
C PHE A 158 20.24 -2.33 -8.22
N PRO A 159 21.12 -2.52 -9.23
CA PRO A 159 20.77 -3.19 -10.48
C PRO A 159 20.38 -4.67 -10.31
N ASN A 160 20.75 -5.31 -9.22
CA ASN A 160 20.46 -6.71 -8.95
C ASN A 160 19.37 -6.92 -7.90
N VAL A 161 18.80 -5.83 -7.35
CA VAL A 161 17.73 -5.95 -6.34
C VAL A 161 16.44 -6.38 -7.00
N THR A 162 15.94 -7.54 -6.60
CA THR A 162 14.67 -8.15 -7.07
C THR A 162 13.56 -8.10 -6.02
N SER A 163 13.85 -7.63 -4.81
CA SER A 163 12.89 -7.56 -3.70
C SER A 163 13.03 -6.26 -2.90
N LEU A 164 11.88 -5.60 -2.68
CA LEU A 164 11.72 -4.48 -1.74
C LEU A 164 10.80 -4.89 -0.56
N GLU A 165 10.72 -6.19 -0.29
CA GLU A 165 9.87 -6.74 0.76
C GLU A 165 10.19 -6.10 2.12
N GLY A 166 9.15 -5.51 2.73
CA GLY A 166 9.26 -4.92 4.06
C GLY A 166 10.28 -3.78 4.19
N LEU A 167 10.73 -3.14 3.09
CA LEU A 167 11.80 -2.14 3.11
C LEU A 167 11.64 -1.11 4.24
N LEU A 168 10.48 -0.49 4.39
CA LEU A 168 10.20 0.52 5.41
C LEU A 168 9.16 0.05 6.45
N ARG A 169 9.01 -1.24 6.57
CA ARG A 169 8.08 -1.88 7.50
C ARG A 169 8.22 -1.32 8.91
N GLU A 170 7.08 -0.99 9.54
CA GLU A 170 6.99 -0.54 10.93
C GLU A 170 7.79 0.74 11.23
N SER A 171 8.16 1.53 10.22
CA SER A 171 8.83 2.82 10.41
C SER A 171 7.84 3.95 10.72
N ALA A 172 8.36 5.03 11.30
CA ALA A 172 7.59 6.23 11.67
C ALA A 172 7.53 7.28 10.56
N ILE A 173 7.89 6.93 9.30
CA ILE A 173 7.87 7.87 8.18
C ILE A 173 6.49 8.48 7.99
N THR A 174 6.47 9.76 7.64
CA THR A 174 5.22 10.50 7.40
C THR A 174 4.88 10.61 5.92
N SER A 175 5.88 10.54 5.05
CA SER A 175 5.72 10.53 3.60
C SER A 175 6.82 9.74 2.93
N PHE A 176 6.56 9.26 1.72
CA PHE A 176 7.55 8.61 0.87
C PHE A 176 7.29 8.96 -0.60
N THR A 177 8.36 9.30 -1.30
CA THR A 177 8.33 9.50 -2.76
C THR A 177 9.44 8.67 -3.38
N TRP A 178 9.07 7.83 -4.34
CA TRP A 178 10.07 7.13 -5.14
C TRP A 178 10.84 8.12 -6.00
N GLY A 179 12.15 8.14 -5.87
CA GLY A 179 13.01 9.04 -6.65
C GLY A 179 14.46 8.89 -6.20
N GLY A 180 15.41 9.22 -7.09
CA GLY A 180 16.83 9.12 -6.80
C GLY A 180 17.36 7.69 -6.60
N MET A 181 16.55 6.67 -6.92
CA MET A 181 16.90 5.27 -6.76
C MET A 181 16.57 4.48 -8.03
N ASP A 182 17.57 3.84 -8.61
CA ASP A 182 17.45 2.90 -9.71
C ASP A 182 17.50 1.47 -9.17
N VAL A 183 16.54 0.64 -9.54
CA VAL A 183 16.47 -0.77 -9.16
C VAL A 183 16.38 -1.67 -10.39
N SER A 184 16.64 -2.95 -10.18
CA SER A 184 16.54 -3.97 -11.22
C SER A 184 15.20 -3.95 -11.95
N ASN A 185 15.25 -4.12 -13.26
CA ASN A 185 14.06 -4.40 -14.07
C ASN A 185 13.38 -5.74 -13.70
N ASN A 186 14.04 -6.58 -12.89
CA ASN A 186 13.52 -7.87 -12.43
C ASN A 186 12.90 -7.79 -11.02
N LEU A 187 12.51 -6.59 -10.57
CA LEU A 187 11.81 -6.43 -9.29
C LEU A 187 10.55 -7.29 -9.27
N SER A 188 10.46 -8.22 -8.33
CA SER A 188 9.40 -9.23 -8.27
C SER A 188 8.39 -9.02 -7.15
N THR A 189 8.77 -8.32 -6.08
CA THR A 189 7.89 -8.12 -4.92
C THR A 189 8.05 -6.77 -4.24
N LEU A 190 6.90 -6.20 -3.85
CA LEU A 190 6.76 -5.07 -2.94
C LEU A 190 6.03 -5.48 -1.66
N GLN A 191 5.94 -6.77 -1.38
CA GLN A 191 5.22 -7.31 -0.23
C GLN A 191 5.59 -6.56 1.05
N SER A 192 4.56 -6.09 1.76
CA SER A 192 4.73 -5.44 3.07
C SER A 192 5.71 -4.24 3.11
N MET A 193 6.05 -3.62 1.97
CA MET A 193 7.07 -2.55 1.90
C MET A 193 6.85 -1.44 2.92
N PHE A 194 5.58 -1.06 3.16
CA PHE A 194 5.18 -0.06 4.15
C PHE A 194 4.30 -0.65 5.27
N TYR A 195 4.37 -1.95 5.50
CA TYR A 195 3.53 -2.60 6.51
C TYR A 195 3.65 -1.90 7.86
N SER A 196 2.49 -1.54 8.46
CA SER A 196 2.41 -0.87 9.77
C SER A 196 3.18 0.46 9.91
N CYS A 197 3.41 1.19 8.81
CA CYS A 197 3.88 2.57 8.87
C CYS A 197 2.73 3.48 9.32
N LYS A 198 2.44 3.49 10.62
CA LYS A 198 1.23 4.11 11.20
C LYS A 198 1.15 5.62 11.03
N SER A 199 2.30 6.31 10.86
CA SER A 199 2.41 7.76 10.68
C SER A 199 2.41 8.17 9.21
N LEU A 200 2.48 7.23 8.26
CA LEU A 200 2.58 7.48 6.83
C LEU A 200 1.28 8.11 6.30
N GLN A 201 1.36 9.35 5.83
CA GLN A 201 0.21 10.12 5.31
C GLN A 201 0.13 10.12 3.79
N SER A 202 1.29 10.10 3.12
CA SER A 202 1.34 10.15 1.66
C SER A 202 2.45 9.26 1.10
N VAL A 203 2.16 8.63 -0.06
CA VAL A 203 3.12 7.83 -0.82
C VAL A 203 2.98 8.13 -2.30
N SER A 204 4.12 8.30 -3.00
CA SER A 204 4.20 8.25 -4.45
C SER A 204 5.22 7.20 -4.88
N LEU A 205 4.78 6.22 -5.67
CA LEU A 205 5.64 5.22 -6.32
C LEU A 205 5.88 5.55 -7.80
N LYS A 206 5.56 6.76 -8.23
CA LYS A 206 5.76 7.21 -9.60
C LYS A 206 7.20 7.05 -10.04
N GLY A 207 7.41 6.34 -11.15
CA GLY A 207 8.73 6.08 -11.71
C GLY A 207 9.36 4.75 -11.28
N LEU A 208 8.78 4.05 -10.30
CA LEU A 208 9.19 2.68 -9.99
C LEU A 208 8.76 1.73 -11.12
N ASN A 209 9.71 0.98 -11.69
CA ASN A 209 9.38 -0.07 -12.64
C ASN A 209 8.80 -1.29 -11.92
N THR A 210 7.49 -1.48 -12.05
CA THR A 210 6.76 -2.58 -11.40
C THR A 210 6.31 -3.67 -12.39
N SER A 211 6.75 -3.61 -13.64
CA SER A 211 6.27 -4.50 -14.71
C SER A 211 6.48 -6.00 -14.47
N ASN A 212 7.45 -6.37 -13.64
CA ASN A 212 7.72 -7.75 -13.25
C ASN A 212 7.27 -8.09 -11.82
N VAL A 213 6.62 -7.15 -11.12
CA VAL A 213 6.11 -7.40 -9.77
C VAL A 213 4.93 -8.35 -9.80
N THR A 214 5.01 -9.41 -9.01
CA THR A 214 3.96 -10.44 -8.88
C THR A 214 3.24 -10.41 -7.54
N ASP A 215 3.83 -9.78 -6.52
CA ASP A 215 3.30 -9.74 -5.16
C ASP A 215 3.35 -8.32 -4.57
N ILE A 216 2.17 -7.76 -4.28
CA ILE A 216 1.97 -6.49 -3.58
C ILE A 216 1.14 -6.69 -2.31
N SER A 217 1.13 -7.93 -1.78
CA SER A 217 0.36 -8.24 -0.57
C SER A 217 0.83 -7.41 0.61
N ALA A 218 -0.13 -6.92 1.38
CA ALA A 218 0.08 -6.07 2.55
C ALA A 218 0.94 -4.81 2.31
N LEU A 219 1.09 -4.33 1.07
CA LEU A 219 1.97 -3.20 0.70
C LEU A 219 1.80 -2.01 1.64
N PHE A 220 0.56 -1.60 1.95
CA PHE A 220 0.21 -0.51 2.85
C PHE A 220 -0.58 -0.97 4.08
N SER A 221 -0.60 -2.27 4.36
CA SER A 221 -1.38 -2.80 5.48
C SER A 221 -0.97 -2.16 6.81
N GLY A 222 -1.93 -1.62 7.54
CA GLY A 222 -1.70 -0.97 8.83
C GLY A 222 -1.16 0.46 8.75
N CYS A 223 -1.10 1.08 7.56
CA CYS A 223 -0.79 2.50 7.40
C CYS A 223 -2.01 3.35 7.81
N SER A 224 -2.28 3.44 9.11
CA SER A 224 -3.54 4.00 9.63
C SER A 224 -3.75 5.48 9.32
N ALA A 225 -2.68 6.27 9.13
CA ALA A 225 -2.75 7.68 8.78
C ALA A 225 -2.74 7.95 7.26
N LEU A 226 -2.66 6.89 6.42
CA LEU A 226 -2.52 7.04 4.97
C LEU A 226 -3.78 7.66 4.35
N SER A 227 -3.60 8.80 3.70
CA SER A 227 -4.70 9.56 3.08
C SER A 227 -4.48 9.89 1.60
N SER A 228 -3.23 9.83 1.14
CA SER A 228 -2.86 10.13 -0.26
C SER A 228 -1.89 9.09 -0.81
N ILE A 229 -2.24 8.53 -1.98
CA ILE A 229 -1.45 7.48 -2.65
C ILE A 229 -1.40 7.82 -4.14
N ASP A 230 -0.18 7.93 -4.69
CA ASP A 230 0.06 8.07 -6.12
C ASP A 230 0.76 6.81 -6.65
N LEU A 231 0.00 5.99 -7.38
CA LEU A 231 0.47 4.79 -8.10
C LEU A 231 0.54 5.04 -9.61
N SER A 232 0.51 6.28 -10.05
CA SER A 232 0.56 6.62 -11.47
C SER A 232 1.85 6.13 -12.11
N GLY A 233 1.72 5.43 -13.23
CA GLY A 233 2.85 4.81 -13.94
C GLY A 233 3.30 3.44 -13.41
N CYS A 234 2.70 2.93 -12.32
CA CYS A 234 2.91 1.55 -11.91
C CYS A 234 2.20 0.59 -12.88
N ASP A 235 2.92 -0.45 -13.30
CA ASP A 235 2.34 -1.57 -14.07
C ASP A 235 2.22 -2.79 -13.16
N PHE A 236 0.98 -3.12 -12.77
CA PHE A 236 0.68 -4.29 -11.95
C PHE A 236 0.06 -5.45 -12.75
N SER A 237 0.29 -5.45 -14.07
CA SER A 237 -0.30 -6.47 -14.96
C SER A 237 0.17 -7.91 -14.68
N ASN A 238 1.29 -8.09 -14.00
CA ASN A 238 1.81 -9.39 -13.59
C ASN A 238 1.51 -9.74 -12.13
N VAL A 239 0.87 -8.84 -11.38
CA VAL A 239 0.51 -9.09 -9.98
C VAL A 239 -0.51 -10.22 -9.88
N THR A 240 -0.24 -11.18 -9.01
CA THR A 240 -1.11 -12.32 -8.68
C THR A 240 -1.70 -12.24 -7.29
N ASP A 241 -1.04 -11.54 -6.36
CA ASP A 241 -1.48 -11.38 -4.97
C ASP A 241 -1.53 -9.89 -4.57
N CYS A 242 -2.74 -9.39 -4.25
CA CYS A 242 -2.96 -8.08 -3.66
C CYS A 242 -3.64 -8.18 -2.27
N SER A 243 -3.49 -9.32 -1.60
CA SER A 243 -4.10 -9.58 -0.28
C SER A 243 -3.70 -8.52 0.73
N GLY A 244 -4.69 -7.94 1.39
CA GLY A 244 -4.48 -6.95 2.44
C GLY A 244 -3.75 -5.68 2.01
N MET A 245 -3.66 -5.36 0.71
CA MET A 245 -2.88 -4.22 0.20
C MET A 245 -3.15 -2.93 0.97
N PHE A 246 -4.41 -2.63 1.31
CA PHE A 246 -4.84 -1.45 2.06
C PHE A 246 -5.50 -1.80 3.40
N LYS A 247 -5.30 -3.02 3.91
CA LYS A 247 -5.91 -3.44 5.17
C LYS A 247 -5.55 -2.47 6.30
N SER A 248 -6.55 -2.04 7.07
CA SER A 248 -6.36 -1.12 8.21
C SER A 248 -5.76 0.24 7.86
N CYS A 249 -5.95 0.73 6.63
CA CYS A 249 -5.72 2.12 6.26
C CYS A 249 -6.92 2.96 6.76
N ALA A 250 -6.96 3.23 8.07
CA ALA A 250 -8.14 3.75 8.74
C ALA A 250 -8.55 5.16 8.29
N ASP A 251 -7.57 6.00 7.91
CA ASP A 251 -7.78 7.38 7.46
C ASP A 251 -7.97 7.52 5.94
N LEU A 252 -7.85 6.42 5.18
CA LEU A 252 -8.07 6.42 3.73
C LEU A 252 -9.53 6.71 3.41
N GLN A 253 -9.81 7.87 2.80
CA GLN A 253 -11.17 8.31 2.47
C GLN A 253 -11.61 7.90 1.07
N SER A 254 -10.69 7.90 0.12
CA SER A 254 -10.95 7.48 -1.25
C SER A 254 -9.69 6.90 -1.90
N ILE A 255 -9.89 6.06 -2.90
CA ILE A 255 -8.80 5.52 -3.71
C ILE A 255 -9.24 5.38 -5.16
N ASP A 256 -8.35 5.75 -6.09
CA ASP A 256 -8.52 5.54 -7.52
C ASP A 256 -7.60 4.42 -8.00
N LEU A 257 -8.20 3.30 -8.44
CA LEU A 257 -7.51 2.15 -9.01
C LEU A 257 -7.71 2.05 -10.52
N SER A 258 -8.35 3.04 -11.16
CA SER A 258 -8.80 2.97 -12.57
C SER A 258 -7.67 2.74 -13.58
N ASN A 259 -6.44 3.08 -13.22
CA ASN A 259 -5.28 2.91 -14.08
C ASN A 259 -4.44 1.66 -13.75
N LEU A 260 -4.89 0.85 -12.79
CA LEU A 260 -4.17 -0.35 -12.38
C LEU A 260 -4.66 -1.57 -13.16
N ASN A 261 -3.75 -2.17 -13.91
CA ASN A 261 -4.02 -3.43 -14.60
C ASN A 261 -3.86 -4.60 -13.62
N LEU A 262 -4.98 -5.10 -13.08
CA LEU A 262 -5.02 -6.17 -12.08
C LEU A 262 -5.53 -7.52 -12.65
N LYS A 263 -5.46 -7.71 -13.97
CA LYS A 263 -6.04 -8.87 -14.69
C LYS A 263 -5.51 -10.24 -14.28
N ASN A 264 -4.34 -10.30 -13.62
CA ASN A 264 -3.73 -11.55 -13.19
C ASN A 264 -3.91 -11.83 -11.70
N VAL A 265 -4.55 -10.93 -10.96
CA VAL A 265 -4.80 -11.10 -9.52
C VAL A 265 -5.73 -12.30 -9.29
N THR A 266 -5.32 -13.19 -8.41
CA THR A 266 -6.07 -14.40 -8.02
C THR A 266 -6.74 -14.28 -6.64
N THR A 267 -6.26 -13.35 -5.81
CA THR A 267 -6.81 -13.12 -4.48
C THR A 267 -6.86 -11.64 -4.12
N SER A 268 -8.02 -11.19 -3.63
CA SER A 268 -8.27 -9.87 -3.05
C SER A 268 -8.62 -9.96 -1.55
N TYR A 269 -8.16 -11.03 -0.90
CA TYR A 269 -8.37 -11.31 0.52
C TYR A 269 -8.00 -10.10 1.39
N ASN A 270 -8.94 -9.59 2.20
CA ASN A 270 -8.74 -8.43 3.08
C ASN A 270 -8.31 -7.11 2.39
N MET A 271 -8.41 -6.95 1.08
CA MET A 271 -7.77 -5.83 0.35
C MET A 271 -8.04 -4.46 0.97
N PHE A 272 -9.28 -4.18 1.43
CA PHE A 272 -9.69 -2.93 2.09
C PHE A 272 -10.25 -3.15 3.49
N SER A 273 -10.04 -4.32 4.08
CA SER A 273 -10.58 -4.61 5.41
C SER A 273 -10.13 -3.57 6.44
N ILE A 274 -11.09 -3.09 7.25
CA ILE A 274 -10.85 -2.08 8.33
C ILE A 274 -10.42 -0.70 7.78
N CYS A 275 -10.79 -0.35 6.55
CA CYS A 275 -10.65 1.02 6.05
C CYS A 275 -11.85 1.85 6.58
N ALA A 276 -11.78 2.26 7.85
CA ALA A 276 -12.92 2.80 8.60
C ALA A 276 -13.50 4.10 8.06
N LYS A 277 -12.70 4.93 7.36
CA LYS A 277 -13.12 6.20 6.75
C LYS A 277 -13.32 6.12 5.23
N LEU A 278 -13.21 4.95 4.62
CA LEU A 278 -13.34 4.78 3.18
C LEU A 278 -14.77 5.04 2.73
N THR A 279 -14.95 6.03 1.85
CA THR A 279 -16.26 6.43 1.31
C THR A 279 -16.41 6.13 -0.16
N ASN A 280 -15.31 6.09 -0.92
CA ASN A 280 -15.33 5.92 -2.37
C ASN A 280 -14.12 5.12 -2.88
N ILE A 281 -14.39 4.24 -3.86
CA ILE A 281 -13.37 3.47 -4.56
C ILE A 281 -13.70 3.52 -6.05
N ASN A 282 -12.74 3.94 -6.87
CA ASN A 282 -12.87 3.88 -8.33
C ASN A 282 -12.20 2.62 -8.87
N PHE A 283 -12.98 1.66 -9.34
CA PHE A 283 -12.53 0.42 -9.98
C PHE A 283 -12.63 0.45 -11.52
N THR A 284 -12.89 1.60 -12.12
CA THR A 284 -13.11 1.69 -13.57
C THR A 284 -11.92 1.09 -14.34
N GLY A 285 -12.18 0.11 -15.19
CA GLY A 285 -11.15 -0.55 -15.99
C GLY A 285 -10.38 -1.68 -15.28
N CYS A 286 -10.58 -1.89 -13.98
CA CYS A 286 -10.02 -3.07 -13.31
C CYS A 286 -10.66 -4.36 -13.85
N ASP A 287 -9.87 -5.42 -13.97
CA ASP A 287 -10.34 -6.77 -14.33
C ASP A 287 -9.95 -7.75 -13.22
N PHE A 288 -10.92 -8.25 -12.48
CA PHE A 288 -10.77 -9.25 -11.43
C PHE A 288 -11.32 -10.63 -11.82
N SER A 289 -11.31 -10.94 -13.13
CA SER A 289 -11.87 -12.20 -13.66
C SER A 289 -11.14 -13.46 -13.18
N LYS A 290 -9.92 -13.33 -12.69
CA LYS A 290 -9.13 -14.44 -12.12
C LYS A 290 -9.20 -14.54 -10.58
N VAL A 291 -9.83 -13.57 -9.92
CA VAL A 291 -9.96 -13.60 -8.46
C VAL A 291 -10.88 -14.75 -8.04
N THR A 292 -10.39 -15.60 -7.16
CA THR A 292 -11.15 -16.71 -6.59
C THR A 292 -11.45 -16.52 -5.09
N ASP A 293 -10.74 -15.64 -4.42
CA ASP A 293 -10.87 -15.37 -2.99
C ASP A 293 -11.07 -13.88 -2.73
N SER A 294 -12.29 -13.49 -2.32
CA SER A 294 -12.66 -12.13 -1.95
C SER A 294 -13.09 -12.03 -0.48
N ARG A 295 -12.67 -12.99 0.36
CA ARG A 295 -13.02 -12.97 1.79
C ARG A 295 -12.55 -11.68 2.43
N TYR A 296 -13.46 -11.07 3.21
CA TYR A 296 -13.21 -9.85 3.98
C TYR A 296 -12.82 -8.62 3.15
N MET A 297 -12.97 -8.61 1.83
CA MET A 297 -12.43 -7.56 0.94
C MET A 297 -12.77 -6.15 1.42
N PHE A 298 -13.99 -5.92 1.90
CA PHE A 298 -14.46 -4.62 2.43
C PHE A 298 -14.93 -4.70 3.89
N GLN A 299 -14.56 -5.76 4.61
CA GLN A 299 -15.00 -5.93 5.99
C GLN A 299 -14.65 -4.71 6.85
N GLN A 300 -15.62 -4.23 7.66
CA GLN A 300 -15.45 -3.07 8.54
C GLN A 300 -15.08 -1.75 7.81
N CYS A 301 -15.50 -1.58 6.56
CA CYS A 301 -15.55 -0.27 5.91
C CYS A 301 -16.81 0.47 6.38
N ASN A 302 -16.77 0.99 7.61
CA ASN A 302 -17.96 1.38 8.38
C ASN A 302 -18.81 2.47 7.73
N VAL A 303 -18.17 3.44 7.02
CA VAL A 303 -18.83 4.60 6.40
C VAL A 303 -18.99 4.47 4.89
N LEU A 304 -18.61 3.32 4.32
CA LEU A 304 -18.75 3.03 2.88
C LEU A 304 -20.23 2.93 2.51
N LYS A 305 -20.70 3.86 1.69
CA LYS A 305 -22.14 3.98 1.35
C LYS A 305 -22.50 3.18 0.11
N THR A 306 -21.63 3.15 -0.88
CA THR A 306 -21.89 2.50 -2.16
C THR A 306 -20.65 1.79 -2.66
N VAL A 307 -20.83 0.64 -3.30
CA VAL A 307 -19.77 -0.07 -4.01
C VAL A 307 -20.27 -0.44 -5.41
N ASN A 308 -19.53 -0.01 -6.43
CA ASN A 308 -19.82 -0.37 -7.80
C ASN A 308 -18.75 -1.35 -8.34
N LEU A 309 -19.14 -2.62 -8.49
CA LEU A 309 -18.33 -3.67 -9.07
C LEU A 309 -18.78 -4.05 -10.50
N SER A 310 -19.72 -3.29 -11.09
CA SER A 310 -20.14 -3.52 -12.47
C SER A 310 -18.96 -3.26 -13.42
N GLY A 311 -18.75 -4.15 -14.38
CA GLY A 311 -17.62 -4.05 -15.30
C GLY A 311 -16.24 -4.46 -14.75
N VAL A 312 -16.11 -4.68 -13.44
CA VAL A 312 -14.86 -5.18 -12.80
C VAL A 312 -14.64 -6.67 -13.11
N LYS A 313 -15.66 -7.38 -13.59
CA LYS A 313 -15.64 -8.82 -13.88
C LYS A 313 -15.21 -9.69 -12.70
N LEU A 314 -15.49 -9.25 -11.47
CA LEU A 314 -15.11 -10.02 -10.30
C LEU A 314 -15.66 -11.44 -10.38
N SER A 315 -14.75 -12.42 -10.33
CA SER A 315 -15.09 -13.84 -10.25
C SER A 315 -14.60 -14.36 -8.90
N SER A 316 -15.53 -14.73 -8.01
CA SER A 316 -15.13 -15.18 -6.67
C SER A 316 -15.83 -16.48 -6.28
N LYS A 317 -15.04 -17.46 -5.84
CA LYS A 317 -15.54 -18.70 -5.25
C LYS A 317 -15.74 -18.61 -3.74
N ASN A 318 -15.20 -17.59 -3.08
CA ASN A 318 -15.38 -17.39 -1.64
C ASN A 318 -15.57 -15.91 -1.31
N CYS A 319 -16.79 -15.59 -0.87
CA CYS A 319 -17.22 -14.24 -0.50
C CYS A 319 -17.46 -14.11 1.01
N TYR A 320 -16.86 -14.98 1.83
CA TYR A 320 -17.01 -14.99 3.28
C TYR A 320 -16.74 -13.61 3.88
N LYS A 321 -17.76 -13.02 4.52
CA LYS A 321 -17.71 -11.72 5.19
C LYS A 321 -17.25 -10.54 4.32
N MET A 322 -17.44 -10.60 3.01
CA MET A 322 -16.92 -9.63 2.06
C MET A 322 -17.29 -8.18 2.41
N PHE A 323 -18.53 -7.92 2.84
CA PHE A 323 -19.04 -6.61 3.26
C PHE A 323 -19.48 -6.56 4.73
N GLN A 324 -19.04 -7.52 5.54
CA GLN A 324 -19.48 -7.58 6.94
C GLN A 324 -19.10 -6.30 7.70
N TYR A 325 -20.03 -5.77 8.50
CA TYR A 325 -19.89 -4.53 9.27
C TYR A 325 -19.72 -3.26 8.42
N CYS A 326 -20.12 -3.24 7.17
CA CYS A 326 -20.28 -2.01 6.40
C CYS A 326 -21.60 -1.34 6.83
N TYR A 327 -21.59 -0.65 7.97
CA TYR A 327 -22.82 -0.18 8.62
C TYR A 327 -23.62 0.80 7.78
N ASP A 328 -22.97 1.68 7.01
CA ASP A 328 -23.57 2.73 6.18
C ASP A 328 -23.84 2.28 4.74
N LEU A 329 -23.49 1.02 4.40
CA LEU A 329 -23.66 0.50 3.03
C LEU A 329 -25.14 0.44 2.67
N ASN A 330 -25.56 1.29 1.72
CA ASN A 330 -26.94 1.37 1.26
C ASN A 330 -27.16 0.75 -0.11
N SER A 331 -26.13 0.63 -0.95
CA SER A 331 -26.23 -0.06 -2.24
C SER A 331 -24.91 -0.70 -2.69
N VAL A 332 -25.01 -1.84 -3.36
CA VAL A 332 -23.91 -2.54 -4.03
C VAL A 332 -24.35 -2.93 -5.43
N ASN A 333 -23.59 -2.54 -6.46
CA ASN A 333 -23.81 -2.98 -7.80
C ASN A 333 -22.87 -4.15 -8.16
N LEU A 334 -23.44 -5.34 -8.27
CA LEU A 334 -22.74 -6.59 -8.59
C LEU A 334 -22.98 -7.04 -10.05
N SER A 335 -23.57 -6.19 -10.90
CA SER A 335 -23.88 -6.56 -12.28
C SER A 335 -22.61 -6.97 -13.04
N GLY A 336 -22.63 -8.14 -13.67
CA GLY A 336 -21.51 -8.68 -14.42
C GLY A 336 -20.42 -9.36 -13.56
N CYS A 337 -20.57 -9.39 -12.22
CA CYS A 337 -19.75 -10.28 -11.39
C CYS A 337 -20.10 -11.75 -11.69
N ASN A 338 -19.15 -12.65 -11.45
CA ASN A 338 -19.33 -14.08 -11.64
C ASN A 338 -19.11 -14.81 -10.30
N PHE A 339 -20.19 -15.27 -9.69
CA PHE A 339 -20.19 -16.05 -8.47
C PHE A 339 -20.63 -17.51 -8.73
N LYS A 340 -20.25 -18.05 -9.89
CA LYS A 340 -20.45 -19.47 -10.18
C LYS A 340 -19.58 -20.34 -9.30
N GLU A 341 -20.14 -21.47 -8.88
CA GLU A 341 -19.45 -22.41 -7.98
C GLU A 341 -18.99 -21.76 -6.67
N VAL A 342 -19.76 -20.76 -6.17
CA VAL A 342 -19.41 -20.14 -4.89
C VAL A 342 -19.51 -21.17 -3.75
N THR A 343 -18.45 -21.23 -2.94
CA THR A 343 -18.37 -22.17 -1.80
C THR A 343 -18.84 -21.53 -0.50
N SER A 344 -18.80 -20.21 -0.39
CA SER A 344 -19.29 -19.48 0.79
C SER A 344 -19.70 -18.06 0.47
N CYS A 345 -20.93 -17.71 0.88
CA CYS A 345 -21.43 -16.35 1.07
C CYS A 345 -21.76 -16.10 2.55
N GLU A 346 -21.14 -16.86 3.48
CA GLU A 346 -21.43 -16.73 4.90
C GLU A 346 -21.10 -15.33 5.38
N GLU A 347 -22.10 -14.69 6.03
CA GLU A 347 -22.06 -13.31 6.52
C GLU A 347 -21.61 -12.26 5.46
N MET A 348 -21.80 -12.54 4.15
CA MET A 348 -21.32 -11.64 3.07
C MET A 348 -21.76 -10.21 3.27
N PHE A 349 -23.00 -9.98 3.70
CA PHE A 349 -23.57 -8.66 4.03
C PHE A 349 -23.92 -8.53 5.51
N GLY A 350 -23.35 -9.37 6.38
CA GLY A 350 -23.67 -9.34 7.80
C GLY A 350 -23.46 -7.94 8.40
N TYR A 351 -24.47 -7.45 9.15
CA TYR A 351 -24.43 -6.12 9.80
C TYR A 351 -24.39 -4.91 8.86
N CYS A 352 -24.79 -5.04 7.59
CA CYS A 352 -25.01 -3.90 6.69
C CYS A 352 -26.35 -3.23 7.05
N LYS A 353 -26.35 -2.42 8.13
CA LYS A 353 -27.56 -1.91 8.77
C LYS A 353 -28.35 -0.91 7.93
N ALA A 354 -27.68 -0.20 7.01
CA ALA A 354 -28.31 0.78 6.12
C ALA A 354 -28.79 0.17 4.79
N LEU A 355 -28.46 -1.09 4.48
CA LEU A 355 -28.77 -1.76 3.23
C LEU A 355 -30.30 -2.01 3.14
N LYS A 356 -30.97 -1.33 2.20
CA LYS A 356 -32.42 -1.45 2.00
C LYS A 356 -32.81 -2.47 0.94
N GLU A 357 -31.99 -2.53 -0.10
CA GLU A 357 -32.19 -3.46 -1.21
C GLU A 357 -30.84 -4.04 -1.68
N ILE A 358 -30.85 -5.31 -2.08
CA ILE A 358 -29.74 -5.94 -2.77
C ILE A 358 -30.22 -6.68 -4.01
N VAL A 359 -29.53 -6.46 -5.14
CA VAL A 359 -29.83 -7.11 -6.41
C VAL A 359 -28.70 -8.08 -6.74
N LEU A 360 -29.02 -9.38 -6.75
CA LEU A 360 -28.09 -10.48 -7.06
C LEU A 360 -28.37 -11.09 -8.45
N SER A 361 -29.46 -10.67 -9.12
CA SER A 361 -29.90 -11.23 -10.39
C SER A 361 -28.91 -11.06 -11.56
N GLY A 362 -27.98 -10.11 -11.44
CA GLY A 362 -26.99 -9.85 -12.52
C GLY A 362 -25.61 -10.43 -12.24
N CYS A 363 -25.41 -11.21 -11.18
CA CYS A 363 -24.09 -11.64 -10.75
C CYS A 363 -23.82 -13.15 -10.88
N SER A 364 -24.62 -13.88 -11.66
CA SER A 364 -24.44 -15.32 -11.90
C SER A 364 -24.18 -16.12 -10.60
N LEU A 365 -24.97 -15.86 -9.54
CA LEU A 365 -24.84 -16.56 -8.27
C LEU A 365 -25.33 -18.01 -8.40
N GLU A 366 -24.40 -18.94 -8.43
CA GLU A 366 -24.63 -20.38 -8.42
C GLU A 366 -23.80 -20.99 -7.30
N CYS A 367 -24.45 -21.76 -6.40
CA CYS A 367 -23.75 -22.39 -5.28
C CYS A 367 -23.02 -23.66 -5.73
N ALA A 368 -21.81 -23.85 -5.23
CA ALA A 368 -21.12 -25.14 -5.30
C ALA A 368 -21.76 -26.15 -4.31
N GLU A 369 -21.42 -27.42 -4.45
CA GLU A 369 -21.80 -28.42 -3.48
C GLU A 369 -21.34 -28.04 -2.06
N ASN A 370 -22.23 -28.11 -1.08
CA ASN A 370 -22.02 -27.72 0.32
C ASN A 370 -21.72 -26.23 0.54
N ALA A 371 -22.02 -25.35 -0.43
CA ALA A 371 -21.85 -23.90 -0.25
C ALA A 371 -22.63 -23.39 0.96
N SER A 372 -21.98 -22.59 1.82
CA SER A 372 -22.61 -22.00 3.00
C SER A 372 -23.22 -20.63 2.69
N LEU A 373 -24.53 -20.47 2.97
CA LEU A 373 -25.24 -19.20 2.98
C LEU A 373 -25.58 -18.72 4.40
N LYS A 374 -24.92 -19.29 5.42
CA LYS A 374 -25.17 -19.00 6.83
C LYS A 374 -25.02 -17.50 7.08
N TYR A 375 -26.07 -16.90 7.68
CA TYR A 375 -26.05 -15.49 8.08
C TYR A 375 -25.72 -14.48 6.97
N MET A 376 -25.96 -14.82 5.69
CA MET A 376 -25.58 -13.97 4.55
C MET A 376 -26.02 -12.51 4.71
N PHE A 377 -27.21 -12.27 5.29
CA PHE A 377 -27.78 -10.95 5.57
C PHE A 377 -28.04 -10.71 7.06
N ARG A 378 -27.33 -11.40 7.94
CA ARG A 378 -27.53 -11.26 9.38
C ARG A 378 -27.48 -9.79 9.81
N ASP A 379 -28.45 -9.37 10.64
CA ASP A 379 -28.53 -8.01 11.20
C ASP A 379 -28.56 -6.87 10.16
N CYS A 380 -29.02 -7.15 8.91
CA CYS A 380 -29.38 -6.14 7.93
C CYS A 380 -30.72 -5.52 8.30
N SER A 381 -30.76 -4.67 9.32
CA SER A 381 -31.99 -4.23 9.98
C SER A 381 -32.90 -3.35 9.09
N ALA A 382 -32.35 -2.70 8.05
CA ALA A 382 -33.12 -1.88 7.09
C ALA A 382 -33.47 -2.65 5.81
N LEU A 383 -33.07 -3.92 5.65
CA LEU A 383 -33.24 -4.66 4.40
C LEU A 383 -34.72 -4.96 4.13
N GLU A 384 -35.29 -4.36 3.08
CA GLU A 384 -36.68 -4.53 2.68
C GLU A 384 -36.83 -5.49 1.51
N THR A 385 -35.86 -5.52 0.57
CA THR A 385 -35.95 -6.34 -0.65
C THR A 385 -34.63 -7.05 -0.94
N VAL A 386 -34.74 -8.34 -1.26
CA VAL A 386 -33.63 -9.12 -1.84
C VAL A 386 -34.06 -9.70 -3.18
N ASN A 387 -33.28 -9.46 -4.24
CA ASN A 387 -33.55 -9.97 -5.56
C ASN A 387 -32.57 -11.10 -5.95
N PHE A 388 -33.03 -12.33 -5.89
CA PHE A 388 -32.32 -13.55 -6.30
C PHE A 388 -32.72 -14.03 -7.71
N SER A 389 -33.47 -13.23 -8.48
CA SER A 389 -33.96 -13.69 -9.79
C SER A 389 -32.82 -14.24 -10.66
N GLY A 390 -33.00 -15.46 -11.20
CA GLY A 390 -31.99 -16.16 -12.00
C GLY A 390 -30.81 -16.75 -11.23
N CYS A 391 -30.79 -16.66 -9.89
CA CYS A 391 -29.77 -17.33 -9.06
C CYS A 391 -30.09 -18.82 -8.89
N ASP A 392 -29.07 -19.64 -8.66
CA ASP A 392 -29.20 -21.06 -8.29
C ASP A 392 -28.61 -21.35 -6.91
N LEU A 393 -29.48 -21.54 -5.94
CA LEU A 393 -29.16 -21.90 -4.56
C LEU A 393 -29.51 -23.35 -4.25
N SER A 394 -29.86 -24.15 -5.23
CA SER A 394 -30.50 -25.47 -5.07
C SER A 394 -29.69 -26.45 -4.20
N ILE A 395 -28.38 -26.39 -4.27
CA ILE A 395 -27.48 -27.29 -3.53
C ILE A 395 -26.79 -26.64 -2.32
N ALA A 396 -27.11 -25.37 -2.02
CA ALA A 396 -26.53 -24.66 -0.89
C ALA A 396 -26.94 -25.28 0.46
N THR A 397 -26.05 -25.20 1.43
CA THR A 397 -26.27 -25.60 2.83
C THR A 397 -26.40 -24.39 3.74
N ASN A 398 -26.77 -24.59 5.01
CA ASN A 398 -26.87 -23.55 6.04
C ASN A 398 -27.69 -22.30 5.63
N HIS A 399 -28.60 -22.43 4.65
CA HIS A 399 -29.42 -21.34 4.12
C HIS A 399 -30.47 -20.82 5.12
N LYS A 400 -30.90 -21.66 6.06
CA LYS A 400 -32.03 -21.35 6.99
C LYS A 400 -31.78 -20.11 7.84
N SER A 401 -30.55 -19.83 8.23
CA SER A 401 -30.20 -18.64 9.02
C SER A 401 -29.84 -17.40 8.19
N MET A 402 -30.05 -17.44 6.86
CA MET A 402 -29.66 -16.39 5.92
C MET A 402 -30.19 -15.01 6.31
N PHE A 403 -31.44 -14.90 6.75
CA PHE A 403 -32.13 -13.66 7.09
C PHE A 403 -32.22 -13.40 8.59
N ASN A 404 -31.28 -13.92 9.38
CA ASN A 404 -31.28 -13.71 10.83
C ASN A 404 -31.32 -12.22 11.17
N ASN A 405 -32.33 -11.82 11.94
CA ASN A 405 -32.58 -10.44 12.38
C ASN A 405 -32.83 -9.38 11.26
N CYS A 406 -33.32 -9.82 10.07
CA CYS A 406 -33.76 -8.96 8.98
C CYS A 406 -35.23 -8.53 9.17
N LYS A 407 -35.52 -7.78 10.23
CA LYS A 407 -36.90 -7.45 10.64
C LYS A 407 -37.69 -6.57 9.69
N ALA A 408 -36.99 -5.82 8.81
CA ALA A 408 -37.64 -4.95 7.81
C ALA A 408 -37.95 -5.66 6.49
N LEU A 409 -37.53 -6.94 6.32
CA LEU A 409 -37.69 -7.67 5.05
C LEU A 409 -39.17 -7.84 4.68
N LYS A 410 -39.52 -7.46 3.48
CA LYS A 410 -40.88 -7.50 2.91
C LYS A 410 -40.98 -8.42 1.68
N THR A 411 -39.93 -8.38 0.81
CA THR A 411 -39.98 -9.02 -0.48
C THR A 411 -38.69 -9.78 -0.81
N ILE A 412 -38.85 -11.02 -1.26
CA ILE A 412 -37.79 -11.82 -1.87
C ILE A 412 -38.21 -12.07 -3.33
N LYS A 413 -37.47 -11.51 -4.31
CA LYS A 413 -37.71 -11.80 -5.72
C LYS A 413 -36.92 -13.04 -6.12
N ALA A 414 -37.57 -14.00 -6.77
CA ALA A 414 -37.02 -15.28 -7.21
C ALA A 414 -37.52 -15.67 -8.62
N ILE A 415 -37.67 -14.65 -9.48
CA ILE A 415 -38.15 -14.82 -10.86
C ILE A 415 -37.11 -15.61 -11.66
N GLY A 416 -37.54 -16.68 -12.37
CA GLY A 416 -36.63 -17.53 -13.13
C GLY A 416 -35.71 -18.44 -12.31
N CYS A 417 -35.89 -18.51 -10.97
CA CYS A 417 -35.21 -19.50 -10.15
C CYS A 417 -35.86 -20.90 -10.32
N ASN A 418 -35.05 -21.95 -10.14
CA ASN A 418 -35.55 -23.31 -10.07
C ASN A 418 -36.34 -23.57 -8.78
N GLU A 419 -37.14 -24.62 -8.76
CA GLU A 419 -38.05 -24.96 -7.64
C GLU A 419 -37.27 -25.26 -6.35
N ALA A 420 -36.13 -25.92 -6.45
CA ALA A 420 -35.27 -26.20 -5.28
C ALA A 420 -34.71 -24.92 -4.65
N THR A 421 -34.34 -23.90 -5.42
CA THR A 421 -33.96 -22.58 -4.92
C THR A 421 -35.14 -21.90 -4.22
N ILE A 422 -36.33 -21.90 -4.84
CA ILE A 422 -37.53 -21.32 -4.23
C ILE A 422 -37.85 -22.02 -2.89
N THR A 423 -37.75 -23.33 -2.81
CA THR A 423 -37.93 -24.10 -1.59
C THR A 423 -36.97 -23.66 -0.47
N LYS A 424 -35.69 -23.48 -0.79
CA LYS A 424 -34.70 -23.00 0.19
C LYS A 424 -35.00 -21.59 0.70
N LEU A 425 -35.42 -20.69 -0.18
CA LEU A 425 -35.84 -19.33 0.20
C LEU A 425 -37.06 -19.36 1.10
N GLN A 426 -38.03 -20.28 0.85
CA GLN A 426 -39.20 -20.53 1.65
C GLN A 426 -38.81 -21.05 3.06
N GLU A 427 -37.90 -22.01 3.10
CA GLU A 427 -37.39 -22.53 4.39
C GLU A 427 -36.68 -21.44 5.20
N ALA A 428 -35.82 -20.61 4.57
CA ALA A 428 -35.12 -19.51 5.22
C ALA A 428 -36.09 -18.43 5.76
N LYS A 429 -37.17 -18.13 5.02
CA LYS A 429 -38.22 -17.22 5.45
C LYS A 429 -38.99 -17.78 6.66
N ASN A 430 -39.34 -19.07 6.65
CA ASN A 430 -40.21 -19.68 7.64
C ASN A 430 -39.55 -19.97 9.01
N ILE A 431 -38.22 -19.79 9.11
CA ILE A 431 -37.46 -20.03 10.35
C ILE A 431 -37.78 -18.99 11.44
N TYR A 432 -38.18 -17.80 11.04
CA TYR A 432 -38.37 -16.67 11.95
C TYR A 432 -39.79 -16.13 11.83
N GLU A 433 -40.51 -16.04 12.95
CA GLU A 433 -41.89 -15.53 13.00
C GLU A 433 -42.01 -14.09 12.42
N TYR A 434 -41.02 -13.24 12.67
CA TYR A 434 -40.99 -11.86 12.12
C TYR A 434 -40.90 -11.78 10.60
N LEU A 435 -40.62 -12.89 9.90
CA LEU A 435 -40.64 -13.00 8.44
C LEU A 435 -41.93 -13.56 7.87
N SER A 436 -42.96 -13.85 8.71
CA SER A 436 -44.22 -14.47 8.27
C SER A 436 -44.93 -13.67 7.17
N GLY A 437 -44.83 -12.31 7.21
CA GLY A 437 -45.40 -11.39 6.21
C GLY A 437 -44.57 -11.20 4.94
N VAL A 438 -43.36 -11.81 4.82
CA VAL A 438 -42.51 -11.66 3.65
C VAL A 438 -43.12 -12.37 2.44
N THR A 439 -43.16 -11.70 1.30
CA THR A 439 -43.63 -12.25 0.02
C THR A 439 -42.46 -12.77 -0.82
N ILE A 440 -42.56 -13.99 -1.35
CA ILE A 440 -41.66 -14.51 -2.38
C ILE A 440 -42.35 -14.36 -3.76
N VAL A 441 -41.73 -13.55 -4.64
CA VAL A 441 -42.23 -13.24 -5.99
C VAL A 441 -41.51 -14.13 -7.01
N THR A 442 -42.24 -15.04 -7.68
CA THR A 442 -41.69 -16.03 -8.62
C THR A 442 -42.06 -15.76 -10.07
N SER A 443 -42.97 -14.83 -10.33
CA SER A 443 -43.38 -14.42 -11.69
C SER A 443 -43.43 -12.88 -11.76
N GLU A 444 -43.23 -12.32 -12.94
CA GLU A 444 -43.54 -10.91 -13.19
C GLU A 444 -45.06 -10.73 -13.06
N SER A 445 -45.49 -9.74 -12.26
CA SER A 445 -46.90 -9.33 -12.31
C SER A 445 -47.19 -8.83 -13.70
N SER A 446 -48.08 -9.50 -14.46
CA SER A 446 -48.62 -8.93 -15.66
C SER A 446 -49.28 -7.59 -15.27
N SER A 447 -48.61 -6.48 -15.59
CA SER A 447 -49.26 -5.19 -15.62
C SER A 447 -50.27 -5.23 -16.76
N THR A 448 -51.52 -5.59 -16.45
CA THR A 448 -52.64 -5.27 -17.31
C THR A 448 -52.75 -3.75 -17.30
N THR A 449 -52.15 -3.12 -18.31
CA THR A 449 -52.58 -1.83 -18.79
C THR A 449 -54.01 -2.06 -19.30
N THR A 450 -54.98 -1.78 -18.47
CA THR A 450 -56.33 -1.45 -18.95
C THR A 450 -56.22 -0.13 -19.69
N GLU A 451 -56.46 -0.19 -21.02
CA GLU A 451 -56.72 0.93 -21.91
C GLU A 451 -57.80 1.87 -21.37
#